data_c88a33445526c5b2012b94529b73584a
#
_entry.id   c88a33445526c5b2012b94529b73584a
#
_cell.length_a   1.000
_cell.length_b   1.000
_cell.length_c   1.000
_cell.angle_alpha   90.00
_cell.angle_beta   90.00
_cell.angle_gamma   90.00
#
_symmetry.space_group_name_H-M   'P 1'
#
loop_
_entity.id
_entity.type
_entity.pdbx_description
1 polymer ?
#
loop_
_entity_poly.entity_id
_entity_poly.type
_entity_poly.pdbx_seq_one_letter_code
_entity_poly.pdbx_strand_id
1 'polypeptide(L)'
;ARLLVMNTTLATGASPSEGFENWRTYCRANPDLQIGRLMQRSVPALTQDEAAAYDAPFPDASYKTGVRRFPEMVMTTPDMEGTDISKQAIEYLSTTWQGQSFMAIGMQDPVLGPKVMTTLRATIRGCPPPLEMAIGGHFLQEWGQPVAQAALAHWEDTK
;
A
#
# COMPACT_ATOMS: atom_id res chain seq x y z
N ALA A 1 -21.51 -2.72 0.33
CA ALA A 1 -20.15 -2.88 -0.20
C ALA A 1 -19.15 -3.09 0.95
N ARG A 2 -18.01 -3.73 0.66
CA ARG A 2 -16.94 -3.99 1.64
C ARG A 2 -15.63 -3.41 1.13
N LEU A 3 -14.83 -2.84 2.02
CA LEU A 3 -13.55 -2.20 1.73
C LEU A 3 -12.47 -2.75 2.68
N LEU A 4 -11.46 -3.42 2.13
CA LEU A 4 -10.25 -3.80 2.84
C LEU A 4 -9.12 -2.84 2.45
N VAL A 5 -8.49 -2.22 3.44
CA VAL A 5 -7.42 -1.23 3.26
C VAL A 5 -6.15 -1.71 3.95
N MET A 6 -5.05 -1.75 3.20
CA MET A 6 -3.75 -2.18 3.72
C MET A 6 -2.65 -1.24 3.18
N ASN A 7 -1.83 -0.69 4.05
CA ASN A 7 -0.61 0.08 3.75
C ASN A 7 -0.66 0.89 2.44
N THR A 8 -1.63 1.79 2.35
CA THR A 8 -1.92 2.60 1.16
C THR A 8 -2.30 4.03 1.51
N THR A 9 -2.48 4.87 0.50
CA THR A 9 -2.99 6.24 0.66
C THR A 9 -3.72 6.69 -0.61
N LEU A 10 -4.43 7.81 -0.49
CA LEU A 10 -4.95 8.59 -1.61
C LEU A 10 -4.05 9.82 -1.78
N ALA A 11 -3.22 9.82 -2.81
CA ALA A 11 -2.30 10.93 -3.08
C ALA A 11 -3.06 12.12 -3.68
N THR A 12 -2.93 13.29 -3.07
CA THR A 12 -3.70 14.50 -3.41
C THR A 12 -2.83 15.71 -3.80
N GLY A 13 -1.62 15.44 -4.25
CA GLY A 13 -0.70 16.48 -4.68
C GLY A 13 0.32 16.89 -3.62
N ALA A 14 0.57 16.02 -2.66
CA ALA A 14 1.67 16.13 -1.72
C ALA A 14 2.33 14.77 -1.53
N SER A 15 3.63 14.74 -1.29
CA SER A 15 4.33 13.49 -1.03
C SER A 15 3.78 12.81 0.23
N PRO A 16 3.49 11.50 0.18
CA PRO A 16 2.89 10.80 1.31
C PRO A 16 3.86 10.62 2.49
N SER A 17 5.16 10.51 2.21
CA SER A 17 6.18 10.30 3.25
C SER A 17 7.60 10.47 2.71
N GLU A 18 8.56 10.65 3.62
CA GLU A 18 9.99 10.59 3.30
C GLU A 18 10.39 9.20 2.76
N GLY A 19 9.82 8.13 3.31
CA GLY A 19 10.05 6.77 2.85
C GLY A 19 9.64 6.57 1.39
N PHE A 20 8.55 7.21 0.96
CA PHE A 20 8.13 7.23 -0.45
C PHE A 20 9.16 7.96 -1.33
N GLU A 21 9.65 9.13 -0.91
CA GLU A 21 10.65 9.88 -1.69
C GLU A 21 11.96 9.09 -1.82
N ASN A 22 12.38 8.42 -0.77
CA ASN A 22 13.54 7.55 -0.79
C ASN A 22 13.34 6.37 -1.75
N TRP A 23 12.15 5.77 -1.74
CA TRP A 23 11.77 4.72 -2.69
C TRP A 23 11.80 5.22 -4.14
N ARG A 24 11.19 6.35 -4.44
CA ARG A 24 11.16 6.96 -5.77
C ARG A 24 12.58 7.26 -6.29
N THR A 25 13.42 7.82 -5.43
CA THR A 25 14.83 8.09 -5.72
C THR A 25 15.59 6.80 -6.01
N TYR A 26 15.37 5.76 -5.21
CA TYR A 26 15.97 4.44 -5.43
C TYR A 26 15.55 3.84 -6.77
N CYS A 27 14.27 3.89 -7.14
CA CYS A 27 13.79 3.40 -8.43
C CYS A 27 14.43 4.12 -9.62
N ARG A 28 14.61 5.44 -9.54
CA ARG A 28 15.30 6.23 -10.56
C ARG A 28 16.76 5.82 -10.75
N ALA A 29 17.44 5.59 -9.63
CA ALA A 29 18.84 5.21 -9.63
C ALA A 29 19.09 3.74 -10.06
N ASN A 30 18.08 2.89 -9.99
CA ASN A 30 18.19 1.44 -10.24
C ASN A 30 17.19 0.97 -11.30
N PRO A 31 17.36 1.31 -12.58
CA PRO A 31 16.40 0.99 -13.64
C PRO A 31 16.21 -0.51 -13.88
N ASP A 32 17.17 -1.33 -13.46
CA ASP A 32 17.11 -2.80 -13.52
C ASP A 32 17.13 -3.42 -12.11
N LEU A 33 16.36 -2.84 -11.18
CA LEU A 33 16.27 -3.36 -9.82
C LEU A 33 15.77 -4.82 -9.80
N GLN A 34 16.29 -5.61 -8.87
CA GLN A 34 15.87 -6.99 -8.64
C GLN A 34 14.65 -7.00 -7.72
N ILE A 35 13.52 -7.46 -8.23
CA ILE A 35 12.23 -7.40 -7.52
C ILE A 35 12.25 -8.33 -6.31
N GLY A 36 12.71 -9.58 -6.49
CA GLY A 36 12.80 -10.55 -5.40
C GLY A 36 13.68 -10.05 -4.26
N ARG A 37 14.82 -9.42 -4.57
CA ARG A 37 15.70 -8.82 -3.56
C ARG A 37 15.06 -7.64 -2.83
N LEU A 38 14.27 -6.83 -3.54
CA LEU A 38 13.48 -5.76 -2.94
C LEU A 38 12.45 -6.34 -1.96
N MET A 39 11.73 -7.37 -2.40
CA MET A 39 10.73 -8.05 -1.58
C MET A 39 11.34 -8.67 -0.33
N GLN A 40 12.46 -9.41 -0.43
CA GLN A 40 13.15 -9.99 0.73
C GLN A 40 13.61 -8.93 1.73
N ARG A 41 14.07 -7.77 1.27
CA ARG A 41 14.47 -6.67 2.16
C ARG A 41 13.28 -6.11 2.94
N SER A 42 12.11 -6.07 2.34
CA SER A 42 10.87 -5.56 2.94
C SER A 42 10.11 -6.64 3.74
N VAL A 43 10.35 -7.90 3.42
CA VAL A 43 9.73 -9.09 4.04
C VAL A 43 10.85 -10.11 4.32
N PRO A 44 11.59 -9.97 5.42
CA PRO A 44 12.74 -10.84 5.70
C PRO A 44 12.41 -12.34 5.87
N ALA A 45 11.12 -12.67 6.05
CA ALA A 45 10.66 -14.06 6.13
C ALA A 45 10.57 -14.79 4.79
N LEU A 46 10.65 -14.07 3.65
CA LEU A 46 10.62 -14.69 2.33
C LEU A 46 11.85 -15.58 2.09
N THR A 47 11.58 -16.79 1.67
CA THR A 47 12.61 -17.72 1.19
C THR A 47 13.23 -17.26 -0.12
N GLN A 48 14.32 -17.88 -0.53
CA GLN A 48 14.94 -17.60 -1.83
C GLN A 48 14.02 -17.97 -3.00
N ASP A 49 13.27 -19.07 -2.88
CA ASP A 49 12.35 -19.54 -3.93
C ASP A 49 11.16 -18.57 -4.09
N GLU A 50 10.61 -18.08 -2.99
CA GLU A 50 9.55 -17.06 -3.00
C GLU A 50 10.06 -15.74 -3.61
N ALA A 51 11.27 -15.31 -3.26
CA ALA A 51 11.89 -14.13 -3.88
C ALA A 51 12.12 -14.34 -5.39
N ALA A 52 12.56 -15.51 -5.80
CA ALA A 52 12.73 -15.85 -7.23
C ALA A 52 11.38 -15.85 -7.97
N ALA A 53 10.29 -16.25 -7.30
CA ALA A 53 8.95 -16.16 -7.88
C ALA A 53 8.53 -14.70 -8.16
N TYR A 54 8.96 -13.75 -7.33
CA TYR A 54 8.76 -12.32 -7.58
C TYR A 54 9.60 -11.79 -8.76
N ASP A 55 10.76 -12.38 -9.04
CA ASP A 55 11.58 -12.01 -10.21
C ASP A 55 11.07 -12.65 -11.51
N ALA A 56 10.35 -13.77 -11.45
CA ALA A 56 9.93 -14.55 -12.61
C ALA A 56 9.17 -13.75 -13.70
N PRO A 57 8.30 -12.76 -13.38
CA PRO A 57 7.64 -11.92 -14.40
C PRO A 57 8.57 -10.91 -15.09
N PHE A 58 9.81 -10.76 -14.63
CA PHE A 58 10.73 -9.69 -15.03
C PHE A 58 12.07 -10.25 -15.54
N PRO A 59 12.10 -11.00 -16.65
CA PRO A 59 13.30 -11.65 -17.14
C PRO A 59 14.43 -10.68 -17.53
N ASP A 60 14.09 -9.45 -17.88
CA ASP A 60 15.04 -8.37 -18.18
C ASP A 60 14.46 -6.98 -17.87
N ALA A 61 15.26 -5.93 -18.07
CA ALA A 61 14.90 -4.55 -17.74
C ALA A 61 13.68 -4.03 -18.52
N SER A 62 13.37 -4.57 -19.70
CA SER A 62 12.24 -4.11 -20.52
C SER A 62 10.90 -4.44 -19.86
N TYR A 63 10.82 -5.57 -19.15
CA TYR A 63 9.63 -5.99 -18.40
C TYR A 63 9.42 -5.17 -17.12
N LYS A 64 10.43 -4.43 -16.64
CA LYS A 64 10.37 -3.62 -15.40
C LYS A 64 9.86 -2.20 -15.62
N THR A 65 9.38 -1.85 -16.82
CA THR A 65 8.90 -0.48 -17.12
C THR A 65 7.79 -0.04 -16.17
N GLY A 66 6.82 -0.92 -15.89
CA GLY A 66 5.75 -0.63 -14.92
C GLY A 66 6.29 -0.35 -13.51
N VAL A 67 7.20 -1.19 -13.04
CA VAL A 67 7.82 -1.03 -11.70
C VAL A 67 8.52 0.33 -11.57
N ARG A 68 9.24 0.76 -12.62
CA ARG A 68 9.91 2.06 -12.65
C ARG A 68 8.91 3.22 -12.73
N ARG A 69 7.82 3.05 -13.47
CA ARG A 69 6.86 4.12 -13.74
C ARG A 69 5.92 4.38 -12.56
N PHE A 70 5.54 3.35 -11.81
CA PHE A 70 4.57 3.48 -10.73
C PHE A 70 4.92 4.57 -9.70
N PRO A 71 6.15 4.67 -9.16
CA PRO A 71 6.49 5.73 -8.22
C PRO A 71 6.38 7.15 -8.81
N GLU A 72 6.54 7.29 -10.13
CA GLU A 72 6.42 8.57 -10.83
C GLU A 72 4.96 8.99 -11.08
N MET A 73 4.03 8.05 -10.97
CA MET A 73 2.60 8.31 -11.16
C MET A 73 1.89 8.70 -9.86
N VAL A 74 2.55 8.57 -8.72
CA VAL A 74 1.99 9.02 -7.44
C VAL A 74 1.96 10.55 -7.42
N MET A 75 0.79 11.13 -7.21
CA MET A 75 0.56 12.57 -7.27
C MET A 75 1.23 13.28 -6.08
N THR A 76 2.41 13.82 -6.32
CA THR A 76 3.22 14.56 -5.34
C THR A 76 3.14 16.08 -5.52
N THR A 77 2.50 16.54 -6.60
CA THR A 77 2.14 17.94 -6.82
C THR A 77 0.67 18.08 -7.23
N PRO A 78 0.01 19.20 -6.94
CA PRO A 78 -1.44 19.36 -7.14
C PRO A 78 -1.91 19.32 -8.60
N ASP A 79 -1.01 19.55 -9.55
CA ASP A 79 -1.23 19.59 -10.99
C ASP A 79 -1.06 18.23 -11.69
N MET A 80 -0.63 17.20 -10.96
CA MET A 80 -0.47 15.86 -11.55
C MET A 80 -1.82 15.23 -11.89
N GLU A 81 -1.83 14.51 -13.02
CA GLU A 81 -2.99 13.70 -13.46
C GLU A 81 -3.41 12.72 -12.36
N GLY A 82 -4.71 12.60 -12.12
CA GLY A 82 -5.29 11.75 -11.08
C GLY A 82 -5.50 12.42 -9.72
N THR A 83 -4.91 13.60 -9.48
CA THR A 83 -5.07 14.34 -8.21
C THR A 83 -6.54 14.63 -7.90
N ASP A 84 -7.32 15.05 -8.88
CA ASP A 84 -8.74 15.38 -8.69
C ASP A 84 -9.59 14.12 -8.45
N ILE A 85 -9.23 13.00 -9.06
CA ILE A 85 -9.88 11.70 -8.79
C ILE A 85 -9.64 11.28 -7.34
N SER A 86 -8.41 11.42 -6.84
CA SER A 86 -8.10 11.13 -5.44
C SER A 86 -8.84 12.03 -4.46
N LYS A 87 -8.99 13.33 -4.77
CA LYS A 87 -9.79 14.26 -3.96
C LYS A 87 -11.27 13.89 -3.94
N GLN A 88 -11.85 13.51 -5.10
CA GLN A 88 -13.22 13.02 -5.16
C GLN A 88 -13.40 11.72 -4.38
N ALA A 89 -12.41 10.82 -4.42
CA ALA A 89 -12.45 9.59 -3.62
C ALA A 89 -12.42 9.89 -2.11
N ILE A 90 -11.62 10.86 -1.67
CA ILE A 90 -11.59 11.32 -0.27
C ILE A 90 -12.96 11.89 0.13
N GLU A 91 -13.53 12.76 -0.68
CA GLU A 91 -14.86 13.34 -0.43
C GLU A 91 -15.92 12.23 -0.30
N TYR A 92 -15.95 11.30 -1.26
CA TYR A 92 -16.87 10.16 -1.22
C TYR A 92 -16.69 9.31 0.03
N LEU A 93 -15.45 8.94 0.37
CA LEU A 93 -15.16 8.08 1.52
C LEU A 93 -15.49 8.77 2.86
N SER A 94 -15.33 10.09 2.94
CA SER A 94 -15.58 10.85 4.17
C SER A 94 -17.05 11.21 4.38
N THR A 95 -17.81 11.42 3.30
CA THR A 95 -19.19 11.96 3.39
C THR A 95 -20.25 10.93 3.03
N THR A 96 -20.02 10.12 2.00
CA THR A 96 -21.04 9.29 1.33
C THR A 96 -20.90 7.81 1.61
N TRP A 97 -19.68 7.33 1.91
CA TRP A 97 -19.42 5.91 2.17
C TRP A 97 -20.31 5.35 3.28
N GLN A 98 -21.01 4.26 2.99
CA GLN A 98 -21.90 3.53 3.92
C GLN A 98 -21.57 2.04 3.98
N GLY A 99 -20.51 1.60 3.31
CA GLY A 99 -20.09 0.21 3.32
C GLY A 99 -19.34 -0.15 4.61
N GLN A 100 -19.10 -1.43 4.77
CA GLN A 100 -18.26 -1.95 5.85
C GLN A 100 -16.78 -1.79 5.48
N SER A 101 -15.99 -1.21 6.37
CA SER A 101 -14.55 -1.07 6.17
C SER A 101 -13.79 -1.96 7.15
N PHE A 102 -12.66 -2.49 6.70
CA PHE A 102 -11.66 -3.13 7.53
C PHE A 102 -10.28 -2.61 7.14
N MET A 103 -9.46 -2.29 8.11
CA MET A 103 -8.10 -1.80 7.88
C MET A 103 -7.09 -2.67 8.59
N ALA A 104 -6.00 -3.02 7.89
CA ALA A 104 -4.83 -3.65 8.49
C ALA A 104 -3.58 -2.80 8.22
N ILE A 105 -2.71 -2.69 9.20
CA ILE A 105 -1.50 -1.86 9.13
C ILE A 105 -0.27 -2.72 9.43
N GLY A 106 0.66 -2.79 8.50
CA GLY A 106 2.01 -3.28 8.74
C GLY A 106 2.79 -2.22 9.51
N MET A 107 3.07 -2.49 10.78
CA MET A 107 3.67 -1.51 11.70
C MET A 107 5.13 -1.19 11.39
N GLN A 108 5.80 -2.04 10.59
CA GLN A 108 7.19 -1.87 10.14
C GLN A 108 7.30 -1.22 8.75
N ASP A 109 6.19 -0.77 8.17
CA ASP A 109 6.22 -0.09 6.86
C ASP A 109 6.85 1.31 6.96
N PRO A 110 8.01 1.57 6.33
CA PRO A 110 8.65 2.88 6.35
C PRO A 110 8.05 3.85 5.33
N VAL A 111 7.16 3.36 4.44
CA VAL A 111 6.64 4.12 3.29
C VAL A 111 5.23 4.64 3.57
N LEU A 112 4.28 3.74 3.80
CA LEU A 112 2.87 4.05 4.05
C LEU A 112 2.38 3.42 5.36
N GLY A 113 3.22 3.45 6.39
CA GLY A 113 2.97 2.83 7.68
C GLY A 113 2.01 3.60 8.59
N PRO A 114 2.11 3.43 9.92
CA PRO A 114 1.09 3.85 10.88
C PRO A 114 0.63 5.30 10.75
N LYS A 115 1.56 6.24 10.53
CA LYS A 115 1.23 7.67 10.41
C LYS A 115 0.31 7.95 9.21
N VAL A 116 0.63 7.40 8.04
CA VAL A 116 -0.16 7.58 6.81
C VAL A 116 -1.50 6.88 6.94
N MET A 117 -1.49 5.64 7.43
CA MET A 117 -2.70 4.85 7.60
C MET A 117 -3.68 5.44 8.63
N THR A 118 -3.17 6.07 9.70
CA THR A 118 -4.01 6.78 10.66
C THR A 118 -4.74 7.94 10.00
N THR A 119 -4.08 8.69 9.14
CA THR A 119 -4.71 9.78 8.37
C THR A 119 -5.77 9.22 7.42
N LEU A 120 -5.46 8.15 6.68
CA LEU A 120 -6.42 7.53 5.78
C LEU A 120 -7.63 6.95 6.53
N ARG A 121 -7.40 6.33 7.70
CA ARG A 121 -8.49 5.84 8.56
C ARG A 121 -9.45 6.96 8.96
N ALA A 122 -8.93 8.10 9.37
CA ALA A 122 -9.75 9.25 9.73
C ALA A 122 -10.58 9.81 8.56
N THR A 123 -10.13 9.59 7.33
CA THR A 123 -10.84 9.95 6.10
C THR A 123 -12.01 9.02 5.82
N ILE A 124 -11.88 7.72 6.11
CA ILE A 124 -12.91 6.73 5.78
C ILE A 124 -14.00 6.73 6.86
N ARG A 125 -15.18 7.20 6.48
CA ARG A 125 -16.35 7.25 7.37
C ARG A 125 -16.64 5.88 7.99
N GLY A 126 -16.71 5.82 9.32
CA GLY A 126 -17.05 4.59 10.04
C GLY A 126 -15.96 3.51 10.02
N CYS A 127 -14.73 3.83 9.60
CA CYS A 127 -13.64 2.86 9.61
C CYS A 127 -13.26 2.48 11.06
N PRO A 128 -13.33 1.19 11.43
CA PRO A 128 -13.03 0.73 12.79
C PRO A 128 -11.53 0.89 13.12
N PRO A 129 -11.12 0.67 14.38
CA PRO A 129 -9.71 0.54 14.73
C PRO A 129 -9.03 -0.53 13.85
N PRO A 130 -7.79 -0.29 13.38
CA PRO A 130 -7.12 -1.22 12.48
C PRO A 130 -6.63 -2.47 13.20
N LEU A 131 -6.47 -3.55 12.42
CA LEU A 131 -5.62 -4.68 12.81
C LEU A 131 -4.16 -4.25 12.65
N GLU A 132 -3.43 -4.18 13.76
CA GLU A 132 -2.01 -3.83 13.77
C GLU A 132 -1.15 -5.10 13.65
N MET A 133 -0.43 -5.21 12.54
CA MET A 133 0.50 -6.30 12.27
C MET A 133 1.91 -5.88 12.71
N ALA A 134 2.30 -6.22 13.94
CA ALA A 134 3.52 -5.74 14.58
C ALA A 134 4.80 -6.00 13.77
N ILE A 135 4.87 -7.13 13.06
CA ILE A 135 6.00 -7.52 12.22
C ILE A 135 5.74 -7.30 10.72
N GLY A 136 4.54 -6.84 10.34
CA GLY A 136 4.18 -6.60 8.96
C GLY A 136 4.86 -5.34 8.41
N GLY A 137 5.37 -5.44 7.18
CA GLY A 137 5.94 -4.33 6.42
C GLY A 137 4.99 -3.77 5.38
N HIS A 138 5.55 -3.09 4.38
CA HIS A 138 4.77 -2.48 3.29
C HIS A 138 3.96 -3.52 2.48
N PHE A 139 4.54 -4.66 2.18
CA PHE A 139 3.91 -5.72 1.41
C PHE A 139 3.07 -6.63 2.32
N LEU A 140 2.01 -6.07 2.89
CA LEU A 140 1.21 -6.74 3.91
C LEU A 140 0.45 -7.97 3.39
N GLN A 141 0.34 -8.17 2.08
CA GLN A 141 -0.18 -9.41 1.49
C GLN A 141 0.62 -10.65 1.89
N GLU A 142 1.90 -10.50 2.26
CA GLU A 142 2.73 -11.62 2.76
C GLU A 142 2.26 -12.13 4.13
N TRP A 143 1.47 -11.34 4.83
CA TRP A 143 0.72 -11.70 6.04
C TRP A 143 -0.79 -11.84 5.74
N GLY A 144 -1.14 -12.17 4.48
CA GLY A 144 -2.52 -12.12 3.99
C GLY A 144 -3.48 -13.04 4.72
N GLN A 145 -3.05 -14.23 5.16
CA GLN A 145 -3.93 -15.18 5.83
C GLN A 145 -4.56 -14.60 7.13
N PRO A 146 -3.80 -14.13 8.13
CA PRO A 146 -4.41 -13.55 9.33
C PRO A 146 -5.20 -12.27 9.04
N VAL A 147 -4.79 -11.46 8.08
CA VAL A 147 -5.54 -10.27 7.67
C VAL A 147 -6.90 -10.66 7.06
N ALA A 148 -6.91 -11.64 6.15
CA ALA A 148 -8.14 -12.10 5.50
C ALA A 148 -9.10 -12.73 6.52
N GLN A 149 -8.60 -13.57 7.42
CA GLN A 149 -9.41 -14.19 8.48
C GLN A 149 -10.06 -13.14 9.38
N ALA A 150 -9.30 -12.13 9.82
CA ALA A 150 -9.82 -11.06 10.67
C ALA A 150 -10.84 -10.19 9.92
N ALA A 151 -10.61 -9.88 8.65
CA ALA A 151 -11.54 -9.11 7.84
C ALA A 151 -12.87 -9.85 7.63
N LEU A 152 -12.81 -11.16 7.33
CA LEU A 152 -14.00 -11.98 7.15
C LEU A 152 -14.82 -12.08 8.45
N ALA A 153 -14.16 -12.35 9.59
CA ALA A 153 -14.81 -12.37 10.89
C ALA A 153 -15.51 -11.03 11.21
N HIS A 154 -14.79 -9.91 11.03
CA HIS A 154 -15.36 -8.57 11.22
C HIS A 154 -16.64 -8.33 10.38
N TRP A 155 -16.65 -8.79 9.14
CA TRP A 155 -17.81 -8.60 8.26
C TRP A 155 -18.95 -9.59 8.51
N GLU A 156 -18.69 -10.70 9.18
CA GLU A 156 -19.74 -11.65 9.62
C GLU A 156 -20.44 -11.16 10.89
N ASP A 157 -19.69 -10.60 11.83
CA ASP A 157 -20.19 -10.07 13.10
C ASP A 157 -21.03 -8.79 12.95
N THR A 158 -20.90 -8.10 11.81
CA THR A 158 -21.58 -6.82 11.52
C THR A 158 -22.77 -6.94 10.57
N LYS A 159 -23.32 -8.14 10.40
CA LYS A 159 -24.56 -8.37 9.61
C LYS A 159 -25.84 -8.00 10.42
#